data_1791fe37576a26a3a2dfb776e7c0cb9a
#
_entry.id   1791fe37576a26a3a2dfb776e7c0cb9a
#
_cell.length_a   1.000
_cell.length_b   1.000
_cell.length_c   1.000
_cell.angle_alpha   90.00
_cell.angle_beta   90.00
_cell.angle_gamma   90.00
#
_symmetry.space_group_name_H-M   'P 1'
#
loop_
_entity.id
_entity.type
_entity.pdbx_description
1 polymer ?
#
loop_
_entity_poly.entity_id
_entity_poly.type
_entity_poly.pdbx_seq_one_letter_code
_entity_poly.pdbx_strand_id
1 'polypeptide(L)'
;MENKSPYVLIGAAMMVFIAAILGFVIWKLRAGDQTSYAYYDILFSGEVQGLTKDSPVFYRGLRVGRVYDIGLTSRVDIQRSTGRQRLSEKIKVTVAVESLIDIRERSYAVFEKPFIAGAAYVQIVGRLDVDEIKPKKKLGETPYPEIREGASFIEATSTSAQELLSKAGTTVDRLNELLSPDNITTVGDLVKNLSTLSGAFAKQDSSIQATLSELPAAVASFQQTFE
;
A
#
# COMPACT_ATOMS: atom_id res chain seq x y z
N MET A 1 -32.26 -30.68 -78.42
CA MET A 1 -31.97 -30.98 -77.01
C MET A 1 -31.39 -29.69 -76.37
N GLU A 2 -32.24 -28.93 -75.70
CA GLU A 2 -31.81 -27.66 -75.04
C GLU A 2 -30.91 -27.98 -73.89
N ASN A 3 -29.67 -27.53 -73.96
CA ASN A 3 -28.75 -27.52 -72.83
C ASN A 3 -29.31 -26.55 -71.79
N LYS A 4 -30.08 -27.06 -70.85
CA LYS A 4 -30.46 -26.27 -69.65
C LYS A 4 -29.17 -25.90 -68.92
N SER A 5 -28.86 -24.63 -69.03
CA SER A 5 -27.58 -24.08 -68.60
C SER A 5 -27.32 -24.37 -67.12
N PRO A 6 -26.08 -24.74 -66.71
CA PRO A 6 -25.70 -25.11 -65.36
C PRO A 6 -25.72 -23.94 -64.36
N TYR A 7 -26.19 -22.77 -64.82
CA TYR A 7 -26.18 -21.53 -64.04
C TYR A 7 -27.05 -21.61 -62.75
N VAL A 8 -28.18 -22.34 -62.82
CA VAL A 8 -29.04 -22.55 -61.62
C VAL A 8 -28.35 -23.44 -60.62
N LEU A 9 -27.62 -24.44 -61.09
CA LEU A 9 -26.86 -25.33 -60.15
C LEU A 9 -25.69 -24.63 -59.56
N ILE A 10 -25.00 -23.73 -60.27
CA ILE A 10 -23.91 -22.88 -59.77
C ILE A 10 -24.46 -21.87 -58.74
N GLY A 11 -25.61 -21.25 -59.04
CA GLY A 11 -26.25 -20.32 -58.10
C GLY A 11 -26.69 -20.99 -56.81
N ALA A 12 -27.28 -22.19 -56.91
CA ALA A 12 -27.65 -22.97 -55.75
C ALA A 12 -26.44 -23.40 -54.89
N ALA A 13 -25.37 -23.85 -55.55
CA ALA A 13 -24.12 -24.19 -54.85
C ALA A 13 -23.49 -22.98 -54.10
N MET A 14 -23.53 -21.81 -54.77
CA MET A 14 -23.04 -20.57 -54.14
C MET A 14 -23.88 -20.13 -52.93
N MET A 15 -25.22 -20.30 -52.99
CA MET A 15 -26.08 -20.01 -51.84
C MET A 15 -25.81 -20.97 -50.67
N VAL A 16 -25.63 -22.27 -50.92
CA VAL A 16 -25.28 -23.25 -49.89
C VAL A 16 -23.93 -22.93 -49.28
N PHE A 17 -22.96 -22.53 -50.08
CA PHE A 17 -21.64 -22.14 -49.59
C PHE A 17 -21.69 -20.89 -48.69
N ILE A 18 -22.44 -19.86 -49.06
CA ILE A 18 -22.65 -18.66 -48.25
C ILE A 18 -23.37 -19.03 -46.94
N ALA A 19 -24.42 -19.86 -47.02
CA ALA A 19 -25.14 -20.31 -45.82
C ALA A 19 -24.25 -21.13 -44.88
N ALA A 20 -23.35 -21.96 -45.45
CA ALA A 20 -22.36 -22.72 -44.64
C ALA A 20 -21.34 -21.79 -43.93
N ILE A 21 -20.85 -20.77 -44.65
CA ILE A 21 -19.95 -19.76 -44.04
C ILE A 21 -20.65 -19.02 -42.92
N LEU A 22 -21.88 -18.54 -43.14
CA LEU A 22 -22.66 -17.84 -42.13
C LEU A 22 -22.95 -18.73 -40.92
N GLY A 23 -23.34 -19.99 -41.15
CA GLY A 23 -23.54 -21.00 -40.12
C GLY A 23 -22.28 -21.27 -39.31
N PHE A 24 -21.12 -21.38 -39.96
CA PHE A 24 -19.84 -21.57 -39.32
C PHE A 24 -19.44 -20.34 -38.48
N VAL A 25 -19.62 -19.12 -38.98
CA VAL A 25 -19.34 -17.88 -38.23
C VAL A 25 -20.23 -17.79 -37.02
N ILE A 26 -21.54 -18.04 -37.13
CA ILE A 26 -22.48 -18.03 -36.01
C ILE A 26 -22.11 -19.11 -34.99
N TRP A 27 -21.77 -20.30 -35.43
CA TRP A 27 -21.31 -21.38 -34.55
C TRP A 27 -20.03 -21.01 -33.81
N LYS A 28 -19.04 -20.43 -34.54
CA LYS A 28 -17.78 -19.97 -33.95
C LYS A 28 -18.01 -18.88 -32.91
N LEU A 29 -18.89 -17.92 -33.17
CA LEU A 29 -19.25 -16.85 -32.20
C LEU A 29 -19.98 -17.41 -30.97
N ARG A 30 -20.79 -18.46 -31.12
CA ARG A 30 -21.48 -19.12 -29.99
C ARG A 30 -20.59 -20.10 -29.21
N ALA A 31 -19.59 -20.68 -29.88
CA ALA A 31 -18.63 -21.59 -29.23
C ALA A 31 -17.54 -20.84 -28.45
N GLY A 32 -17.52 -19.51 -28.54
CA GLY A 32 -16.62 -18.66 -27.74
C GLY A 32 -17.06 -18.61 -26.28
N ASP A 33 -16.15 -18.99 -25.42
CA ASP A 33 -16.11 -18.80 -23.97
C ASP A 33 -17.30 -19.31 -23.14
N GLN A 34 -17.27 -20.59 -22.84
CA GLN A 34 -17.94 -21.12 -21.65
C GLN A 34 -17.15 -20.80 -20.35
N THR A 35 -16.44 -19.67 -20.32
CA THR A 35 -15.79 -19.22 -19.09
C THR A 35 -16.87 -18.80 -18.11
N SER A 36 -17.03 -19.59 -17.07
CA SER A 36 -17.95 -19.23 -15.98
C SER A 36 -17.37 -18.08 -15.20
N TYR A 37 -18.16 -17.02 -15.00
CA TYR A 37 -17.76 -15.83 -14.24
C TYR A 37 -18.51 -15.77 -12.91
N ALA A 38 -17.78 -15.46 -11.86
CA ALA A 38 -18.31 -15.04 -10.57
C ALA A 38 -18.30 -13.51 -10.50
N TYR A 39 -19.38 -12.94 -9.98
CA TYR A 39 -19.51 -11.47 -9.87
C TYR A 39 -19.27 -11.03 -8.44
N TYR A 40 -18.54 -9.93 -8.29
CA TYR A 40 -18.24 -9.31 -7.01
C TYR A 40 -18.47 -7.80 -7.10
N ASP A 41 -18.94 -7.21 -6.00
CA ASP A 41 -19.08 -5.76 -5.88
C ASP A 41 -17.93 -5.19 -5.05
N ILE A 42 -17.39 -4.07 -5.49
CA ILE A 42 -16.35 -3.31 -4.81
C ILE A 42 -16.90 -1.91 -4.60
N LEU A 43 -16.81 -1.39 -3.38
CA LEU A 43 -17.27 -0.06 -3.03
C LEU A 43 -16.05 0.85 -2.81
N PHE A 44 -15.70 1.63 -3.83
CA PHE A 44 -14.63 2.61 -3.75
C PHE A 44 -15.11 3.90 -3.09
N SER A 45 -14.31 4.40 -2.15
CA SER A 45 -14.54 5.68 -1.46
C SER A 45 -13.88 6.84 -2.21
N GLY A 46 -12.82 6.53 -2.98
CA GLY A 46 -12.07 7.49 -3.79
C GLY A 46 -12.55 7.54 -5.24
N GLU A 47 -11.91 8.40 -6.01
CA GLU A 47 -12.16 8.54 -7.45
C GLU A 47 -11.61 7.33 -8.23
N VAL A 48 -12.39 6.86 -9.20
CA VAL A 48 -12.00 5.77 -10.11
C VAL A 48 -11.83 6.29 -11.55
N GLN A 49 -11.20 7.44 -11.71
CA GLN A 49 -11.07 8.12 -12.98
C GLN A 49 -10.33 7.27 -14.03
N GLY A 50 -10.98 7.05 -15.17
CA GLY A 50 -10.45 6.26 -16.28
C GLY A 50 -10.82 4.78 -16.23
N LEU A 51 -11.55 4.34 -15.17
CA LEU A 51 -12.14 3.02 -15.14
C LEU A 51 -13.41 3.01 -16.01
N THR A 52 -13.51 2.03 -16.88
CA THR A 52 -14.66 1.85 -17.78
C THR A 52 -15.17 0.42 -17.70
N LYS A 53 -16.36 0.18 -18.25
CA LYS A 53 -16.79 -1.19 -18.53
C LYS A 53 -15.73 -1.88 -19.39
N ASP A 54 -15.54 -3.17 -19.18
CA ASP A 54 -14.50 -3.99 -19.79
C ASP A 54 -13.04 -3.66 -19.38
N SER A 55 -12.81 -2.68 -18.50
CA SER A 55 -11.48 -2.50 -17.88
C SER A 55 -10.98 -3.80 -17.26
N PRO A 56 -9.70 -4.16 -17.43
CA PRO A 56 -9.19 -5.43 -16.95
C PRO A 56 -9.18 -5.53 -15.44
N VAL A 57 -9.42 -6.74 -14.94
CA VAL A 57 -9.27 -7.10 -13.53
C VAL A 57 -8.12 -8.07 -13.40
N PHE A 58 -7.18 -7.75 -12.53
CA PHE A 58 -6.01 -8.57 -12.26
C PHE A 58 -6.08 -9.20 -10.87
N TYR A 59 -5.57 -10.39 -10.74
CA TYR A 59 -5.31 -11.07 -9.49
C TYR A 59 -3.85 -11.46 -9.44
N ARG A 60 -3.09 -10.86 -8.53
CA ARG A 60 -1.63 -11.09 -8.42
C ARG A 60 -0.87 -10.89 -9.74
N GLY A 61 -1.28 -9.92 -10.55
CA GLY A 61 -0.65 -9.62 -11.84
C GLY A 61 -1.17 -10.44 -13.04
N LEU A 62 -2.01 -11.45 -12.81
CA LEU A 62 -2.66 -12.20 -13.88
C LEU A 62 -4.03 -11.60 -14.19
N ARG A 63 -4.35 -11.38 -15.45
CA ARG A 63 -5.67 -10.94 -15.85
C ARG A 63 -6.66 -12.09 -15.66
N VAL A 64 -7.65 -11.86 -14.77
CA VAL A 64 -8.63 -12.88 -14.35
C VAL A 64 -10.06 -12.47 -14.66
N GLY A 65 -10.27 -11.29 -15.21
CA GLY A 65 -11.62 -10.83 -15.49
C GLY A 65 -11.69 -9.43 -16.05
N ARG A 66 -12.85 -8.83 -15.88
CA ARG A 66 -13.15 -7.47 -16.36
C ARG A 66 -14.16 -6.78 -15.47
N VAL A 67 -14.20 -5.46 -15.54
CA VAL A 67 -15.26 -4.64 -14.96
C VAL A 67 -16.55 -4.87 -15.74
N TYR A 68 -17.61 -5.26 -15.03
CA TYR A 68 -18.93 -5.52 -15.62
C TYR A 68 -19.80 -4.28 -15.61
N ASP A 69 -19.85 -3.59 -14.47
CA ASP A 69 -20.68 -2.39 -14.32
C ASP A 69 -20.08 -1.40 -13.31
N ILE A 70 -20.38 -0.11 -13.52
CA ILE A 70 -19.93 0.97 -12.64
C ILE A 70 -21.15 1.85 -12.35
N GLY A 71 -21.42 2.10 -11.07
CA GLY A 71 -22.53 2.93 -10.64
C GLY A 71 -22.21 3.67 -9.35
N LEU A 72 -23.06 4.61 -8.98
CA LEU A 72 -23.04 5.28 -7.68
C LEU A 72 -23.99 4.57 -6.72
N THR A 73 -23.57 4.46 -5.47
CA THR A 73 -24.40 3.95 -4.39
C THR A 73 -24.22 4.81 -3.15
N SER A 74 -25.28 5.00 -2.40
CA SER A 74 -25.25 5.72 -1.13
C SER A 74 -25.27 4.71 0.00
N ARG A 75 -24.37 4.84 0.95
CA ARG A 75 -24.29 3.99 2.13
C ARG A 75 -24.38 4.83 3.39
N VAL A 76 -25.12 4.33 4.37
CA VAL A 76 -25.17 4.93 5.70
C VAL A 76 -24.03 4.35 6.52
N ASP A 77 -22.99 5.14 6.73
CA ASP A 77 -21.87 4.78 7.60
C ASP A 77 -22.17 5.30 9.02
N ILE A 78 -22.10 4.39 10.00
CA ILE A 78 -22.25 4.74 11.41
C ILE A 78 -20.84 5.03 11.97
N GLN A 79 -20.58 6.30 12.29
CA GLN A 79 -19.32 6.70 12.90
C GLN A 79 -19.25 6.16 14.33
N ARG A 80 -18.38 5.17 14.55
CA ARG A 80 -18.25 4.46 15.83
C ARG A 80 -17.93 5.34 17.03
N SER A 81 -17.30 6.51 16.81
CA SER A 81 -16.91 7.45 17.89
C SER A 81 -18.05 8.35 18.36
N THR A 82 -19.03 8.65 17.52
CA THR A 82 -20.09 9.62 17.82
C THR A 82 -21.50 9.08 17.64
N GLY A 83 -21.69 7.85 17.17
CA GLY A 83 -23.00 7.27 16.85
C GLY A 83 -23.76 7.98 15.72
N ARG A 84 -23.16 8.98 15.08
CA ARG A 84 -23.82 9.74 14.01
C ARG A 84 -23.85 8.92 12.71
N GLN A 85 -25.00 8.85 12.11
CA GLN A 85 -25.20 8.33 10.78
C GLN A 85 -24.75 9.38 9.76
N ARG A 86 -23.81 9.02 8.90
CA ARG A 86 -23.38 9.85 7.78
C ARG A 86 -23.70 9.11 6.50
N LEU A 87 -24.43 9.77 5.60
CA LEU A 87 -24.61 9.27 4.26
C LEU A 87 -23.29 9.47 3.50
N SER A 88 -22.73 8.39 3.04
CA SER A 88 -21.48 8.37 2.27
C SER A 88 -21.80 7.85 0.87
N GLU A 89 -21.52 8.65 -0.14
CA GLU A 89 -21.58 8.20 -1.53
C GLU A 89 -20.34 7.40 -1.86
N LYS A 90 -20.54 6.24 -2.47
CA LYS A 90 -19.46 5.35 -2.90
C LYS A 90 -19.66 4.94 -4.35
N ILE A 91 -18.57 4.73 -5.05
CA ILE A 91 -18.59 4.22 -6.41
C ILE A 91 -18.64 2.69 -6.32
N LYS A 92 -19.74 2.13 -6.78
CA LYS A 92 -19.92 0.68 -6.87
C LYS A 92 -19.36 0.18 -8.19
N VAL A 93 -18.35 -0.67 -8.14
CA VAL A 93 -17.77 -1.35 -9.30
C VAL A 93 -18.07 -2.83 -9.19
N THR A 94 -18.86 -3.34 -10.13
CA THR A 94 -19.13 -4.77 -10.25
C THR A 94 -18.10 -5.38 -11.20
N VAL A 95 -17.39 -6.39 -10.74
CA VAL A 95 -16.37 -7.09 -11.53
C VAL A 95 -16.82 -8.53 -11.82
N ALA A 96 -16.55 -9.00 -13.04
CA ALA A 96 -16.72 -10.38 -13.46
C ALA A 96 -15.34 -11.04 -13.43
N VAL A 97 -15.14 -12.03 -12.57
CA VAL A 97 -13.90 -12.77 -12.38
C VAL A 97 -14.13 -14.23 -12.75
N GLU A 98 -13.17 -14.86 -13.38
CA GLU A 98 -13.25 -16.29 -13.72
C GLU A 98 -13.51 -17.13 -12.46
N SER A 99 -14.51 -18.00 -12.54
CA SER A 99 -14.97 -18.79 -11.37
C SER A 99 -13.92 -19.76 -10.83
N LEU A 100 -12.85 -20.01 -11.57
CA LEU A 100 -11.70 -20.81 -11.13
C LEU A 100 -10.85 -20.09 -10.07
N ILE A 101 -10.99 -18.77 -9.94
CA ILE A 101 -10.22 -17.95 -9.02
C ILE A 101 -10.99 -17.84 -7.70
N ASP A 102 -10.45 -18.43 -6.65
CA ASP A 102 -10.99 -18.31 -5.30
C ASP A 102 -10.62 -16.96 -4.69
N ILE A 103 -11.61 -16.06 -4.61
CA ILE A 103 -11.47 -14.78 -3.90
C ILE A 103 -11.88 -14.99 -2.45
N ARG A 104 -10.93 -14.80 -1.54
CA ARG A 104 -11.09 -15.04 -0.10
C ARG A 104 -11.63 -13.81 0.62
N GLU A 105 -12.23 -13.98 1.80
CA GLU A 105 -12.84 -12.89 2.59
C GLU A 105 -11.85 -11.75 2.93
N ARG A 106 -10.56 -12.05 3.05
CA ARG A 106 -9.51 -11.05 3.31
C ARG A 106 -8.85 -10.49 2.07
N SER A 107 -9.31 -10.89 0.88
CA SER A 107 -8.90 -10.22 -0.35
C SER A 107 -9.42 -8.79 -0.35
N TYR A 108 -8.65 -7.89 -0.90
CA TYR A 108 -9.05 -6.52 -1.12
C TYR A 108 -8.80 -6.12 -2.56
N ALA A 109 -9.57 -5.18 -3.04
CA ALA A 109 -9.46 -4.65 -4.38
C ALA A 109 -8.87 -3.25 -4.34
N VAL A 110 -7.97 -2.98 -5.25
CA VAL A 110 -7.29 -1.69 -5.38
C VAL A 110 -7.58 -1.15 -6.78
N PHE A 111 -7.93 0.11 -6.85
CA PHE A 111 -7.96 0.84 -8.10
C PHE A 111 -6.54 1.29 -8.46
N GLU A 112 -6.08 0.94 -9.64
CA GLU A 112 -4.76 1.34 -10.13
C GLU A 112 -4.86 2.05 -11.47
N LYS A 113 -4.14 3.15 -11.59
CA LYS A 113 -4.00 3.92 -12.82
C LYS A 113 -2.52 4.04 -13.16
N PRO A 114 -2.05 3.49 -14.29
CA PRO A 114 -0.67 3.64 -14.71
C PRO A 114 -0.31 5.10 -14.90
N PHE A 115 0.87 5.50 -14.40
CA PHE A 115 1.29 6.90 -14.38
C PHE A 115 1.65 7.47 -15.77
N ILE A 116 2.18 6.64 -16.67
CA ILE A 116 2.73 7.10 -17.94
C ILE A 116 1.80 6.79 -19.12
N ALA A 117 1.29 5.58 -19.20
CA ALA A 117 0.35 5.18 -20.26
C ALA A 117 -0.37 3.90 -19.83
N GLY A 118 -1.65 3.78 -20.15
CA GLY A 118 -2.45 2.60 -19.91
C GLY A 118 -3.85 2.93 -19.41
N ALA A 119 -4.75 1.98 -19.60
CA ALA A 119 -6.10 2.06 -19.06
C ALA A 119 -6.09 1.76 -17.55
N ALA A 120 -6.96 2.44 -16.81
CA ALA A 120 -7.20 2.12 -15.41
C ALA A 120 -7.72 0.68 -15.26
N TYR A 121 -7.34 0.03 -14.18
CA TYR A 121 -7.69 -1.35 -13.91
C TYR A 121 -7.96 -1.58 -12.43
N VAL A 122 -8.59 -2.70 -12.13
CA VAL A 122 -8.79 -3.17 -10.77
C VAL A 122 -7.81 -4.29 -10.48
N GLN A 123 -7.07 -4.16 -9.40
CA GLN A 123 -6.21 -5.24 -8.91
C GLN A 123 -6.80 -5.85 -7.65
N ILE A 124 -7.02 -7.15 -7.67
CA ILE A 124 -7.43 -7.91 -6.50
C ILE A 124 -6.17 -8.51 -5.87
N VAL A 125 -5.96 -8.21 -4.60
CA VAL A 125 -4.83 -8.71 -3.81
C VAL A 125 -5.37 -9.76 -2.84
N GLY A 126 -4.93 -10.99 -3.01
CA GLY A 126 -5.27 -12.09 -2.12
C GLY A 126 -4.23 -12.28 -1.03
N ARG A 127 -4.65 -12.57 0.20
CA ARG A 127 -3.78 -13.04 1.29
C ARG A 127 -3.80 -14.57 1.33
N LEU A 128 -2.62 -15.15 1.37
CA LEU A 128 -2.42 -16.61 1.35
C LEU A 128 -2.53 -17.27 2.73
N ASP A 129 -2.57 -16.48 3.78
CA ASP A 129 -2.40 -16.91 5.17
C ASP A 129 -3.69 -17.28 5.90
N VAL A 130 -4.80 -17.42 5.18
CA VAL A 130 -6.09 -17.69 5.83
C VAL A 130 -6.88 -18.75 5.08
N ASP A 131 -7.31 -19.75 5.84
CA ASP A 131 -8.23 -20.79 5.38
C ASP A 131 -9.54 -20.20 4.82
N GLU A 132 -9.95 -20.86 3.74
CA GLU A 132 -11.21 -20.71 3.01
C GLU A 132 -12.26 -19.78 3.58
N ILE A 133 -12.50 -18.62 2.96
CA ILE A 133 -13.82 -18.02 3.08
C ILE A 133 -14.07 -17.18 1.83
N LYS A 134 -15.06 -17.59 1.05
CA LYS A 134 -15.66 -16.77 -0.01
C LYS A 134 -16.25 -15.51 0.63
N PRO A 135 -16.16 -14.34 -0.01
CA PRO A 135 -16.77 -13.13 0.52
C PRO A 135 -18.23 -13.38 0.86
N LYS A 136 -18.61 -13.12 2.10
CA LYS A 136 -20.00 -13.30 2.53
C LYS A 136 -20.86 -12.23 1.83
N LYS A 137 -21.92 -12.65 1.19
CA LYS A 137 -22.96 -11.77 0.70
C LYS A 137 -23.54 -11.02 1.89
N LYS A 138 -23.37 -9.70 1.94
CA LYS A 138 -24.09 -8.87 2.90
C LYS A 138 -25.54 -8.81 2.48
N LEU A 139 -26.42 -9.25 3.37
CA LEU A 139 -27.87 -9.22 3.14
C LEU A 139 -28.31 -7.76 3.03
N GLY A 140 -28.84 -7.33 1.87
CA GLY A 140 -29.64 -6.13 1.71
C GLY A 140 -29.05 -4.96 0.91
N GLU A 141 -27.75 -4.91 0.61
CA GLU A 141 -27.18 -3.71 -0.03
C GLU A 141 -26.67 -3.95 -1.47
N THR A 142 -26.17 -5.12 -1.79
CA THR A 142 -25.65 -5.44 -3.14
C THR A 142 -26.05 -6.85 -3.56
N PRO A 143 -26.31 -7.10 -4.86
CA PRO A 143 -26.69 -8.43 -5.35
C PRO A 143 -25.55 -9.44 -5.29
N TYR A 144 -24.30 -8.98 -5.25
CA TYR A 144 -23.10 -9.82 -5.27
C TYR A 144 -22.28 -9.70 -3.96
N PRO A 145 -21.41 -10.68 -3.66
CA PRO A 145 -20.48 -10.60 -2.55
C PRO A 145 -19.57 -9.37 -2.68
N GLU A 146 -19.30 -8.70 -1.56
CA GLU A 146 -18.47 -7.48 -1.52
C GLU A 146 -17.00 -7.82 -1.26
N ILE A 147 -16.11 -7.27 -2.08
CA ILE A 147 -14.67 -7.23 -1.84
C ILE A 147 -14.34 -5.87 -1.23
N ARG A 148 -13.51 -5.86 -0.19
CA ARG A 148 -13.11 -4.62 0.49
C ARG A 148 -12.20 -3.78 -0.40
N GLU A 149 -12.32 -2.47 -0.29
CA GLU A 149 -11.37 -1.53 -0.86
C GLU A 149 -10.03 -1.59 -0.11
N GLY A 150 -8.94 -1.54 -0.84
CA GLY A 150 -7.59 -1.37 -0.33
C GLY A 150 -6.97 -0.06 -0.82
N ALA A 151 -5.96 0.44 -0.11
CA ALA A 151 -5.23 1.62 -0.54
C ALA A 151 -4.42 1.33 -1.82
N SER A 152 -4.47 2.23 -2.79
CA SER A 152 -3.64 2.14 -3.98
C SER A 152 -2.15 2.32 -3.65
N PHE A 153 -1.27 1.84 -4.51
CA PHE A 153 0.17 2.04 -4.34
C PHE A 153 0.54 3.53 -4.26
N ILE A 154 -0.11 4.37 -5.07
CA ILE A 154 0.11 5.82 -5.07
C ILE A 154 -0.34 6.43 -3.75
N GLU A 155 -1.50 6.05 -3.23
CA GLU A 155 -2.04 6.53 -1.96
C GLU A 155 -1.16 6.09 -0.78
N ALA A 156 -0.75 4.82 -0.74
CA ALA A 156 0.16 4.30 0.27
C ALA A 156 1.52 5.00 0.23
N THR A 157 2.07 5.26 -0.96
CA THR A 157 3.34 5.95 -1.14
C THR A 157 3.23 7.42 -0.75
N SER A 158 2.14 8.10 -1.11
CA SER A 158 1.89 9.50 -0.73
C SER A 158 1.79 9.66 0.79
N THR A 159 1.08 8.77 1.47
CA THR A 159 0.97 8.78 2.94
C THR A 159 2.35 8.55 3.59
N SER A 160 3.13 7.60 3.08
CA SER A 160 4.49 7.34 3.57
C SER A 160 5.42 8.52 3.34
N ALA A 161 5.33 9.20 2.19
CA ALA A 161 6.11 10.40 1.91
C ALA A 161 5.76 11.55 2.86
N GLN A 162 4.48 11.77 3.14
CA GLN A 162 4.04 12.78 4.12
C GLN A 162 4.54 12.47 5.53
N GLU A 163 4.51 11.20 5.93
CA GLU A 163 5.05 10.77 7.23
C GLU A 163 6.56 11.01 7.32
N LEU A 164 7.31 10.69 6.26
CA LEU A 164 8.76 10.96 6.18
C LEU A 164 9.06 12.45 6.26
N LEU A 165 8.31 13.29 5.54
CA LEU A 165 8.47 14.75 5.60
C LEU A 165 8.17 15.31 6.99
N SER A 166 7.12 14.82 7.64
CA SER A 166 6.78 15.20 9.03
C SER A 166 7.88 14.80 10.02
N LYS A 167 8.41 13.57 9.89
CA LYS A 167 9.54 13.12 10.72
C LYS A 167 10.81 13.92 10.45
N ALA A 168 11.09 14.26 9.20
CA ALA A 168 12.22 15.11 8.84
C ALA A 168 12.09 16.50 9.47
N GLY A 169 10.90 17.11 9.39
CA GLY A 169 10.62 18.40 10.06
C GLY A 169 10.88 18.33 11.55
N THR A 170 10.31 17.33 12.24
CA THR A 170 10.54 17.14 13.68
C THR A 170 12.02 16.93 14.02
N THR A 171 12.76 16.25 13.14
CA THR A 171 14.21 16.04 13.35
C THR A 171 14.98 17.36 13.22
N VAL A 172 14.63 18.18 12.24
CA VAL A 172 15.23 19.52 12.08
C VAL A 172 14.92 20.41 13.28
N ASP A 173 13.68 20.38 13.80
CA ASP A 173 13.30 21.14 14.99
C ASP A 173 14.13 20.72 16.22
N ARG A 174 14.31 19.42 16.43
CA ARG A 174 15.16 18.88 17.51
C ARG A 174 16.63 19.23 17.34
N LEU A 175 17.13 19.22 16.10
CA LEU A 175 18.49 19.68 15.82
C LEU A 175 18.65 21.17 16.12
N ASN A 176 17.68 22.01 15.74
CA ASN A 176 17.68 23.44 16.07
C ASN A 176 17.64 23.68 17.58
N GLU A 177 16.86 22.88 18.32
CA GLU A 177 16.83 22.94 19.79
C GLU A 177 18.17 22.54 20.40
N LEU A 178 18.80 21.47 19.92
CA LEU A 178 20.14 21.05 20.36
C LEU A 178 21.22 22.09 20.04
N LEU A 179 21.13 22.76 18.90
CA LEU A 179 22.04 23.81 18.44
C LEU A 179 21.61 25.20 18.93
N SER A 180 20.66 25.28 19.85
CA SER A 180 20.25 26.55 20.43
C SER A 180 21.43 27.22 21.14
N PRO A 181 21.50 28.56 21.17
CA PRO A 181 22.57 29.30 21.87
C PRO A 181 22.74 28.89 23.32
N ASP A 182 21.63 28.58 24.01
CA ASP A 182 21.62 28.16 25.40
C ASP A 182 22.29 26.80 25.59
N ASN A 183 22.00 25.81 24.71
CA ASN A 183 22.62 24.50 24.79
C ASN A 183 24.11 24.57 24.44
N ILE A 184 24.48 25.33 23.42
CA ILE A 184 25.89 25.56 23.03
C ILE A 184 26.64 26.17 24.18
N THR A 185 26.07 27.18 24.86
CA THR A 185 26.66 27.83 26.05
C THR A 185 26.83 26.83 27.18
N THR A 186 25.79 26.02 27.44
CA THR A 186 25.81 25.00 28.52
C THR A 186 26.90 23.97 28.29
N VAL A 187 27.06 23.49 27.03
CA VAL A 187 28.14 22.54 26.67
C VAL A 187 29.50 23.21 26.80
N GLY A 188 29.63 24.48 26.42
CA GLY A 188 30.84 25.28 26.62
C GLY A 188 31.23 25.39 28.08
N ASP A 189 30.28 25.70 28.94
CA ASP A 189 30.48 25.77 30.39
C ASP A 189 30.84 24.40 31.01
N LEU A 190 30.24 23.33 30.54
CA LEU A 190 30.59 21.96 30.94
C LEU A 190 32.04 21.65 30.60
N VAL A 191 32.48 21.94 29.40
CA VAL A 191 33.89 21.73 28.96
C VAL A 191 34.84 22.56 29.81
N LYS A 192 34.52 23.83 30.09
CA LYS A 192 35.30 24.70 30.95
C LYS A 192 35.40 24.19 32.38
N ASN A 193 34.27 23.72 32.92
CA ASN A 193 34.24 23.14 34.28
C ASN A 193 35.06 21.86 34.36
N LEU A 194 34.97 20.98 33.34
CA LEU A 194 35.80 19.78 33.24
C LEU A 194 37.28 20.12 33.14
N SER A 195 37.64 21.11 32.35
CA SER A 195 39.03 21.63 32.25
C SER A 195 39.54 22.17 33.61
N THR A 196 38.70 22.93 34.32
CA THR A 196 39.03 23.44 35.67
C THR A 196 39.21 22.32 36.67
N LEU A 197 38.33 21.32 36.68
CA LEU A 197 38.44 20.11 37.51
C LEU A 197 39.72 19.35 37.20
N SER A 198 39.99 19.10 35.90
CA SER A 198 41.24 18.43 35.48
C SER A 198 42.47 19.17 35.93
N GLY A 199 42.47 20.51 35.83
CA GLY A 199 43.58 21.36 36.33
C GLY A 199 43.71 21.32 37.85
N ALA A 200 42.59 21.24 38.62
CA ALA A 200 42.60 21.07 40.06
C ALA A 200 43.19 19.71 40.45
N PHE A 201 42.80 18.65 39.81
CA PHE A 201 43.37 17.30 40.03
C PHE A 201 44.85 17.26 39.72
N ALA A 202 45.32 17.85 38.62
CA ALA A 202 46.73 17.91 38.29
C ALA A 202 47.57 18.66 39.36
N LYS A 203 47.01 19.74 39.95
CA LYS A 203 47.63 20.46 41.06
C LYS A 203 47.64 19.65 42.38
N GLN A 204 46.57 18.88 42.60
CA GLN A 204 46.45 18.04 43.78
C GLN A 204 47.49 16.90 43.74
N ASP A 205 47.72 16.33 42.53
CA ASP A 205 48.73 15.29 42.34
C ASP A 205 50.13 15.82 42.66
N SER A 206 50.48 17.04 42.23
CA SER A 206 51.73 17.71 42.59
C SER A 206 51.88 18.01 44.08
N SER A 207 50.78 18.34 44.77
CA SER A 207 50.75 18.55 46.22
C SER A 207 50.94 17.25 46.99
N ILE A 208 50.31 16.16 46.51
CA ILE A 208 50.48 14.82 47.11
C ILE A 208 51.89 14.35 46.95
N GLN A 209 52.51 14.54 45.78
CA GLN A 209 53.90 14.23 45.51
C GLN A 209 54.87 15.01 46.43
N ALA A 210 54.63 16.32 46.63
CA ALA A 210 55.38 17.15 47.53
C ALA A 210 55.29 16.60 48.98
N THR A 211 54.10 16.31 49.46
CA THR A 211 53.87 15.75 50.81
C THR A 211 54.53 14.36 50.96
N LEU A 212 54.44 13.54 49.97
CA LEU A 212 55.14 12.22 49.98
C LEU A 212 56.66 12.33 49.96
N SER A 213 57.20 13.34 49.31
CA SER A 213 58.65 13.62 49.30
C SER A 213 59.17 14.17 50.63
N GLU A 214 58.37 14.82 51.45
CA GLU A 214 58.69 15.33 52.78
C GLU A 214 58.54 14.27 53.89
N LEU A 215 57.76 13.24 53.70
CA LEU A 215 57.53 12.17 54.66
C LEU A 215 58.85 11.52 55.18
N PRO A 216 59.83 11.16 54.31
CA PRO A 216 61.05 10.58 54.78
C PRO A 216 61.85 11.48 55.75
N ALA A 217 61.86 12.82 55.46
CA ALA A 217 62.55 13.77 56.31
C ALA A 217 61.83 13.91 57.71
N ALA A 218 60.51 13.93 57.66
CA ALA A 218 59.70 13.97 58.91
C ALA A 218 59.91 12.69 59.75
N VAL A 219 59.97 11.53 59.14
CA VAL A 219 60.24 10.26 59.84
C VAL A 219 61.64 10.27 60.46
N ALA A 220 62.66 10.75 59.70
CA ALA A 220 64.03 10.84 60.16
C ALA A 220 64.16 11.81 61.39
N SER A 221 63.46 12.97 61.36
CA SER A 221 63.46 13.90 62.47
C SER A 221 62.74 13.33 63.68
N PHE A 222 61.72 12.51 63.50
CA PHE A 222 61.01 11.84 64.60
C PHE A 222 61.87 10.77 65.24
N GLN A 223 62.66 10.05 64.50
CA GLN A 223 63.63 9.08 65.03
C GLN A 223 64.73 9.72 65.84
N GLN A 224 65.25 10.89 65.47
CA GLN A 224 66.26 11.61 66.21
C GLN A 224 65.75 12.20 67.55
N THR A 225 64.47 12.35 67.72
CA THR A 225 63.85 12.90 68.94
C THR A 225 63.70 11.87 70.07
N PHE A 226 63.85 10.60 69.75
CA PHE A 226 63.68 9.47 70.71
C PHE A 226 64.99 8.68 70.97
N GLU A 227 66.14 9.12 70.46
CA GLU A 227 67.46 8.71 70.94
C GLU A 227 67.99 9.68 71.99
#